data_bac792835549954fb077eeec534544a9
#
_entry.id   bac792835549954fb077eeec534544a9
#
_cell.length_a   1.000
_cell.length_b   1.000
_cell.length_c   1.000
_cell.angle_alpha   90.00
_cell.angle_beta   90.00
_cell.angle_gamma   90.00
#
_symmetry.space_group_name_H-M   'P 1'
#
loop_
_entity.id
_entity.type
_entity.pdbx_description
1 polymer ?
#
loop_
_entity_poly.entity_id
_entity_poly.type
_entity_poly.pdbx_seq_one_letter_code
_entity_poly.pdbx_strand_id
1 'polypeptide(L)'
;MISFLDGTLTTKGQDSVVVNVGGIGFFVRVSSRTLDSLPHAGERVHIPTHFMIRDEAPVLFGFSDEQDLDMFLDLVGVPASAPGWHLLSLDSWSLRSLLRQS
;
A
#
# COMPACT_ATOMS: atom_id res chain seq x y z
N MET A 1 0.79 -7.69 13.44
CA MET A 1 1.04 -6.71 12.38
C MET A 1 1.12 -7.40 11.03
N ILE A 2 0.55 -6.82 9.99
CA ILE A 2 0.50 -7.44 8.67
C ILE A 2 1.60 -6.81 7.81
N SER A 3 2.62 -7.59 7.47
CA SER A 3 3.79 -7.11 6.73
C SER A 3 3.67 -7.32 5.22
N PHE A 4 2.92 -8.32 4.81
CA PHE A 4 2.67 -8.59 3.40
C PHE A 4 1.41 -9.43 3.25
N LEU A 5 0.87 -9.44 2.05
CA LEU A 5 -0.23 -10.34 1.67
C LEU A 5 0.21 -11.16 0.47
N ASP A 6 -0.03 -12.47 0.54
CA ASP A 6 0.26 -13.38 -0.56
C ASP A 6 -1.03 -14.13 -0.85
N GLY A 7 -1.63 -13.84 -1.97
CA GLY A 7 -2.93 -14.41 -2.30
C GLY A 7 -3.36 -14.09 -3.72
N THR A 8 -4.66 -14.08 -3.94
CA THR A 8 -5.25 -13.84 -5.25
C THR A 8 -5.89 -12.46 -5.28
N LEU A 9 -5.52 -11.69 -6.30
CA LEU A 9 -6.11 -10.37 -6.51
C LEU A 9 -7.53 -10.56 -7.03
N THR A 10 -8.52 -10.15 -6.24
CA THR A 10 -9.92 -10.34 -6.62
C THR A 10 -10.53 -9.13 -7.28
N THR A 11 -10.15 -7.92 -6.85
CA THR A 11 -10.74 -6.69 -7.35
C THR A 11 -9.67 -5.62 -7.44
N LYS A 12 -9.71 -4.81 -8.52
CA LYS A 12 -8.88 -3.62 -8.66
C LYS A 12 -9.80 -2.41 -8.76
N GLY A 13 -9.70 -1.51 -7.79
CA GLY A 13 -10.40 -0.23 -7.81
C GLY A 13 -9.53 0.87 -8.37
N GLN A 14 -9.87 2.11 -8.08
CA GLN A 14 -9.10 3.27 -8.54
C GLN A 14 -7.86 3.52 -7.68
N ASP A 15 -7.98 3.29 -6.38
CA ASP A 15 -6.90 3.52 -5.42
C ASP A 15 -6.80 2.40 -4.39
N SER A 16 -7.37 1.24 -4.70
CA SER A 16 -7.43 0.13 -3.76
C SER A 16 -7.59 -1.18 -4.49
N VAL A 17 -7.25 -2.25 -3.79
CA VAL A 17 -7.43 -3.62 -4.29
C VAL A 17 -7.95 -4.49 -3.16
N VAL A 18 -8.54 -5.61 -3.52
CA VAL A 18 -8.92 -6.64 -2.56
C VAL A 18 -8.12 -7.89 -2.87
N VAL A 19 -7.43 -8.40 -1.86
CA VAL A 19 -6.61 -9.61 -1.98
C VAL A 19 -7.25 -10.70 -1.14
N ASN A 20 -7.52 -11.83 -1.77
CA ASN A 20 -8.08 -13.00 -1.09
C ASN A 20 -6.94 -13.87 -0.58
N VAL A 21 -6.84 -13.97 0.73
CA VAL A 21 -5.84 -14.81 1.38
C VAL A 21 -6.58 -15.84 2.22
N GLY A 22 -6.61 -17.07 1.72
CA GLY A 22 -7.28 -18.17 2.44
C GLY A 22 -8.75 -17.97 2.67
N GLY A 23 -9.43 -17.25 1.79
CA GLY A 23 -10.86 -16.97 1.92
C GLY A 23 -11.18 -15.67 2.62
N ILE A 24 -10.16 -14.92 3.05
CA ILE A 24 -10.34 -13.62 3.69
C ILE A 24 -9.98 -12.55 2.68
N GLY A 25 -10.90 -11.60 2.43
CA GLY A 25 -10.65 -10.49 1.53
C GLY A 25 -10.06 -9.31 2.28
N PHE A 26 -8.83 -8.96 1.97
CA PHE A 26 -8.16 -7.81 2.56
C PHE A 26 -8.27 -6.61 1.64
N PHE A 27 -8.82 -5.52 2.16
CA PHE A 27 -8.92 -4.26 1.43
C PHE A 27 -7.61 -3.49 1.63
N VAL A 28 -6.92 -3.21 0.54
CA VAL A 28 -5.58 -2.59 0.58
C VAL A 28 -5.60 -1.33 -0.24
N ARG A 29 -5.20 -0.22 0.37
CA ARG A 29 -5.05 1.05 -0.33
C ARG A 29 -3.69 1.08 -1.02
N VAL A 30 -3.68 1.51 -2.26
CA VAL A 30 -2.45 1.56 -3.07
C VAL A 30 -2.40 2.87 -3.84
N SER A 31 -1.18 3.29 -4.19
CA SER A 31 -1.01 4.44 -5.08
C SER A 31 -1.38 4.04 -6.51
N SER A 32 -1.65 5.02 -7.35
CA SER A 32 -1.92 4.75 -8.76
C SER A 32 -0.72 4.07 -9.43
N ARG A 33 0.48 4.41 -9.03
CA ARG A 33 1.70 3.77 -9.54
C ARG A 33 1.76 2.29 -9.18
N THR A 34 1.46 1.96 -7.92
CA THR A 34 1.42 0.57 -7.48
C THR A 34 0.30 -0.18 -8.19
N LEU A 35 -0.86 0.44 -8.32
CA LEU A 35 -2.00 -0.17 -8.99
C LEU A 35 -1.65 -0.56 -10.42
N ASP A 36 -0.93 0.30 -11.14
CA ASP A 36 -0.52 0.05 -12.52
C ASP A 36 0.47 -1.11 -12.61
N SER A 37 1.24 -1.36 -11.56
CA SER A 37 2.23 -2.44 -11.55
C SER A 37 1.62 -3.80 -11.21
N LEU A 38 0.37 -3.83 -10.73
CA LEU A 38 -0.26 -5.07 -10.31
C LEU A 38 -0.85 -5.82 -11.51
N PRO A 39 -0.92 -7.16 -11.42
CA PRO A 39 -1.53 -7.94 -12.50
C PRO A 39 -3.04 -7.77 -12.54
N HIS A 40 -3.67 -8.43 -13.49
CA HIS A 40 -5.12 -8.41 -13.62
C HIS A 40 -5.79 -9.16 -12.46
N ALA A 41 -7.04 -8.81 -12.20
CA ALA A 41 -7.84 -9.53 -11.23
C ALA A 41 -7.89 -11.02 -11.59
N GLY A 42 -7.79 -11.86 -10.58
CA GLY A 42 -7.75 -13.32 -10.75
C GLY A 42 -6.36 -13.91 -10.65
N GLU A 43 -5.32 -13.10 -10.71
CA GLU A 43 -3.94 -13.58 -10.64
C GLU A 43 -3.40 -13.52 -9.22
N ARG A 44 -2.39 -14.34 -8.96
CA ARG A 44 -1.74 -14.33 -7.65
C ARG A 44 -0.83 -13.13 -7.52
N VAL A 45 -0.81 -12.58 -6.30
CA VAL A 45 0.03 -11.42 -6.00
C VAL A 45 0.73 -11.61 -4.66
N HIS A 46 1.85 -10.94 -4.52
CA HIS A 46 2.55 -10.78 -3.25
C HIS A 46 2.75 -9.27 -3.06
N ILE A 47 2.08 -8.73 -2.05
CA ILE A 47 2.06 -7.27 -1.84
C ILE A 47 2.64 -6.95 -0.47
N PRO A 48 3.79 -6.26 -0.39
CA PRO A 48 4.24 -5.70 0.89
C PRO A 48 3.23 -4.69 1.39
N THR A 49 2.95 -4.73 2.69
CA THR A 49 1.94 -3.85 3.28
C THR A 49 2.46 -3.16 4.53
N HIS A 50 1.80 -2.08 4.88
CA HIS A 50 2.01 -1.41 6.15
C HIS A 50 0.65 -1.12 6.77
N PHE A 51 0.48 -1.58 8.01
CA PHE A 51 -0.76 -1.40 8.77
C PHE A 51 -0.68 -0.11 9.55
N MET A 52 -1.71 0.71 9.44
CA MET A 52 -1.80 1.97 10.19
C MET A 52 -3.20 2.13 10.75
N ILE A 53 -3.29 2.89 11.84
CA ILE A 53 -4.56 3.39 12.35
C ILE A 53 -4.68 4.83 11.86
N ARG A 54 -5.69 5.10 11.07
CA ARG A 54 -5.92 6.43 10.50
C ARG A 54 -7.36 6.82 10.75
N ASP A 55 -7.60 8.00 11.37
CA ASP A 55 -8.93 8.47 11.73
C ASP A 55 -9.70 7.40 12.52
N GLU A 56 -9.01 6.79 13.47
CA GLU A 56 -9.54 5.74 14.36
C GLU A 56 -9.96 4.47 13.64
N ALA A 57 -9.54 4.29 12.38
CA ALA A 57 -9.85 3.09 11.60
C ALA A 57 -8.56 2.42 11.12
N PRO A 58 -8.51 1.09 11.12
CA PRO A 58 -7.34 0.38 10.58
C PRO A 58 -7.31 0.49 9.07
N VAL A 59 -6.12 0.72 8.51
CA VAL A 59 -5.92 0.81 7.07
C VAL A 59 -4.67 0.03 6.70
N LEU A 60 -4.76 -0.77 5.64
CA LEU A 60 -3.60 -1.43 5.04
C LEU A 60 -3.19 -0.67 3.79
N PHE A 61 -1.92 -0.27 3.74
CA PHE A 61 -1.33 0.32 2.54
C PHE A 61 -0.46 -0.72 1.86
N GLY A 62 -0.59 -0.86 0.55
CA GLY A 62 0.17 -1.81 -0.24
C GLY A 62 1.17 -1.14 -1.15
N PHE A 63 2.27 -1.84 -1.42
CA PHE A 63 3.38 -1.30 -2.19
C PHE A 63 3.81 -2.33 -3.24
N SER A 64 4.46 -1.85 -4.29
CA SER A 64 4.87 -2.73 -5.38
C SER A 64 6.01 -3.67 -4.98
N ASP A 65 6.88 -3.22 -4.06
CA ASP A 65 7.98 -4.04 -3.54
C ASP A 65 8.44 -3.49 -2.19
N GLU A 66 9.40 -4.16 -1.57
CA GLU A 66 9.92 -3.77 -0.27
C GLU A 66 10.62 -2.43 -0.30
N GLN A 67 11.26 -2.11 -1.41
CA GLN A 67 11.95 -0.84 -1.59
C GLN A 67 10.97 0.33 -1.56
N ASP A 68 9.83 0.15 -2.20
CA ASP A 68 8.74 1.12 -2.21
C ASP A 68 8.22 1.35 -0.79
N LEU A 69 8.03 0.26 -0.04
CA LEU A 69 7.59 0.34 1.35
C LEU A 69 8.60 1.10 2.20
N ASP A 70 9.88 0.81 2.05
CA ASP A 70 10.93 1.47 2.82
C ASP A 70 10.95 2.98 2.54
N MET A 71 10.78 3.37 1.28
CA MET A 71 10.70 4.78 0.90
C MET A 71 9.50 5.48 1.55
N PHE A 72 8.37 4.80 1.58
CA PHE A 72 7.17 5.36 2.22
C PHE A 72 7.41 5.58 3.71
N LEU A 73 8.00 4.60 4.38
CA LEU A 73 8.28 4.70 5.81
C LEU A 73 9.24 5.84 6.11
N ASP A 74 10.23 6.05 5.26
CA ASP A 74 11.15 7.19 5.38
C ASP A 74 10.41 8.53 5.26
N LEU A 75 9.49 8.61 4.30
CA LEU A 75 8.77 9.86 4.05
C LEU A 75 7.81 10.23 5.16
N VAL A 76 7.14 9.23 5.76
CA VAL A 76 6.18 9.53 6.84
C VAL A 76 6.86 9.69 8.20
N GLY A 77 8.15 9.42 8.26
CA GLY A 77 8.90 9.58 9.50
C GLY A 77 8.55 8.51 10.52
N VAL A 78 9.27 7.43 10.53
CA VAL A 78 9.10 6.38 11.52
C VAL A 78 9.74 6.85 12.82
N PRO A 79 9.10 6.71 13.95
CA PRO A 79 7.90 5.92 14.23
C PRO A 79 6.61 6.62 13.83
N ALA A 80 5.55 5.84 13.78
CA ALA A 80 4.24 6.31 13.36
C ALA A 80 3.63 7.39 14.26
N SER A 81 4.29 7.74 15.34
CA SER A 81 3.86 8.85 16.20
C SER A 81 4.06 10.22 15.58
N ALA A 82 4.76 10.29 14.44
CA ALA A 82 4.95 11.56 13.75
C ALA A 82 3.59 12.08 13.27
N PRO A 83 3.20 13.31 13.63
CA PRO A 83 1.84 13.75 13.39
C PRO A 83 1.50 14.12 11.96
N GLY A 84 2.46 14.11 11.06
CA GLY A 84 2.22 14.55 9.68
C GLY A 84 1.81 13.46 8.71
N TRP A 85 1.95 12.19 9.05
CA TRP A 85 1.77 11.11 8.08
C TRP A 85 0.33 11.03 7.55
N HIS A 86 -0.66 11.34 8.37
CA HIS A 86 -2.06 11.22 7.97
C HIS A 86 -2.46 12.26 6.91
N LEU A 87 -1.63 13.25 6.69
CA LEU A 87 -1.88 14.26 5.65
C LEU A 87 -1.37 13.82 4.29
N LEU A 88 -0.58 12.75 4.24
CA LEU A 88 -0.04 12.23 2.97
C LEU A 88 -1.04 11.31 2.31
N SER A 89 -1.24 11.48 1.01
CA SER A 89 -1.94 10.50 0.20
C SER A 89 -0.90 9.60 -0.45
N LEU A 90 -1.32 8.41 -0.86
CA LEU A 90 -0.44 7.49 -1.58
C LEU A 90 -0.02 8.06 -2.93
N ASP A 91 -0.90 8.83 -3.57
CA ASP A 91 -0.56 9.47 -4.85
C ASP A 91 0.48 10.57 -4.65
N SER A 92 0.39 11.34 -3.58
CA SER A 92 1.42 12.32 -3.25
C SER A 92 2.76 11.65 -3.00
N TRP A 93 2.76 10.53 -2.28
CA TRP A 93 3.95 9.76 -2.04
C TRP A 93 4.53 9.21 -3.34
N SER A 94 3.68 8.71 -4.22
CA SER A 94 4.11 8.17 -5.51
C SER A 94 4.83 9.22 -6.34
N LEU A 95 4.29 10.44 -6.39
CA LEU A 95 4.92 11.55 -7.09
C LEU A 95 6.28 11.88 -6.50
N ARG A 96 6.37 11.95 -5.18
CA ARG A 96 7.63 12.23 -4.49
C ARG A 96 8.65 11.14 -4.76
N SER A 97 8.22 9.90 -4.81
CA SER A 97 9.07 8.76 -5.10
C SER A 97 9.68 8.88 -6.49
N LEU A 98 8.89 9.30 -7.49
CA LEU A 98 9.38 9.51 -8.83
C LEU A 98 10.44 10.62 -8.87
N LEU A 99 10.20 11.71 -8.15
CA LEU A 99 11.15 12.82 -8.08
C LEU A 99 12.47 12.39 -7.43
N ARG A 100 12.41 11.51 -6.45
CA ARG A 100 13.62 11.03 -5.77
C ARG A 100 14.46 10.14 -6.67
N GLN A 101 13.82 9.44 -7.59
CA GLN A 101 14.52 8.53 -8.51
C GLN A 101 15.17 9.25 -9.68
N SER A 102 14.80 10.47 -9.92
CA SER A 102 15.41 11.28 -10.96
C SER A 102 16.55 12.12 -10.42
#